data_40e856cb0cb0f6de5fbc967606c92d33
#
_entry.id   40e856cb0cb0f6de5fbc967606c92d33
#
_cell.length_a   1.000
_cell.length_b   1.000
_cell.length_c   1.000
_cell.angle_alpha   90.00
_cell.angle_beta   90.00
_cell.angle_gamma   90.00
#
_symmetry.space_group_name_H-M   'P 1'
#
loop_
_entity.id
_entity.type
_entity.pdbx_description
1 polymer ?
#
loop_
_entity_poly.entity_id
_entity_poly.type
_entity_poly.pdbx_seq_one_letter_code
_entity_poly.pdbx_strand_id
1 'polypeptide(L)'
;MKNIYLLLISLMTTFYGFSQKTINGTVSDDQGPLPGATIIIQGSSTGVTTDFDGNYSIEASEGDVLEFSYIGMEGQTVTVGSQDTIDVVMTSSTELQEVIVTGYGTSSREKFTGAVAVISAETLEMQPSATFQSALQGAAPGLQVVSNDGAPGAGISIRVRGIGSISSSNEPLYVIDGMPITSGSLSTTDFSNGGRSSNVLGSINPNDIESLVVLKDAASTAIYGSRGANGVVLITTKSGKAGDPKFTLRARYGTQQFAYDGILRGLNSEQYKQLHFEGYINRGTSADAARELFANQFPLNDAGQNYNTIWLDEMTQTGIVQEYDFSFS
;
A
#
# COMPACT_ATOMS: atom_id res chain seq x y z
N MET A 1 -10.57 70.86 -17.39
CA MET A 1 -11.02 70.13 -18.59
C MET A 1 -9.95 69.25 -19.20
N LYS A 2 -8.66 69.69 -19.29
CA LYS A 2 -7.56 68.93 -19.87
C LYS A 2 -7.25 67.59 -19.18
N ASN A 3 -7.43 67.51 -17.86
CA ASN A 3 -7.18 66.31 -17.06
C ASN A 3 -8.29 65.24 -17.16
N ILE A 4 -9.50 65.66 -17.54
CA ILE A 4 -10.62 64.71 -17.77
C ILE A 4 -10.45 63.98 -19.09
N TYR A 5 -9.90 64.60 -20.11
CA TYR A 5 -9.58 63.94 -21.37
C TYR A 5 -8.45 62.91 -21.24
N LEU A 6 -7.45 63.20 -20.41
CA LEU A 6 -6.39 62.22 -20.11
C LEU A 6 -6.90 61.00 -19.34
N LEU A 7 -7.86 61.20 -18.45
CA LEU A 7 -8.49 60.10 -17.69
C LEU A 7 -9.42 59.24 -18.59
N LEU A 8 -10.14 59.87 -19.52
CA LEU A 8 -10.95 59.21 -20.53
C LEU A 8 -10.13 58.41 -21.54
N ILE A 9 -8.97 58.94 -21.98
CA ILE A 9 -8.04 58.27 -22.88
C ILE A 9 -7.39 57.07 -22.13
N SER A 10 -7.00 57.23 -20.85
CA SER A 10 -6.48 56.14 -20.02
C SER A 10 -7.50 55.03 -19.81
N LEU A 11 -8.79 55.37 -19.66
CA LEU A 11 -9.86 54.38 -19.50
C LEU A 11 -10.18 53.65 -20.81
N MET A 12 -9.97 54.30 -21.96
CA MET A 12 -10.15 53.68 -23.29
C MET A 12 -9.05 52.70 -23.67
N THR A 13 -7.85 52.83 -23.10
CA THR A 13 -6.73 51.90 -23.38
C THR A 13 -6.78 50.62 -22.59
N THR A 14 -7.67 50.49 -21.59
CA THR A 14 -7.83 49.26 -20.81
C THR A 14 -8.81 48.25 -21.40
N PHE A 15 -9.52 48.60 -22.49
CA PHE A 15 -10.33 47.66 -23.27
C PHE A 15 -9.54 46.96 -24.38
N TYR A 16 -8.34 46.44 -24.14
CA TYR A 16 -7.84 45.34 -24.96
C TYR A 16 -8.64 44.11 -24.60
N GLY A 17 -9.78 43.92 -25.25
CA GLY A 17 -10.57 42.72 -25.15
C GLY A 17 -9.71 41.53 -25.56
N PHE A 18 -9.67 40.49 -24.72
CA PHE A 18 -9.20 39.19 -25.12
C PHE A 18 -10.08 38.75 -26.30
N SER A 19 -9.52 38.79 -27.49
CA SER A 19 -10.21 38.32 -28.68
C SER A 19 -10.23 36.80 -28.62
N GLN A 20 -11.36 36.25 -28.21
CA GLN A 20 -11.59 34.83 -28.41
C GLN A 20 -11.64 34.55 -29.91
N LYS A 21 -10.95 33.53 -30.35
CA LYS A 21 -10.99 33.02 -31.70
C LYS A 21 -11.50 31.60 -31.71
N THR A 22 -12.15 31.24 -32.79
CA THR A 22 -12.60 29.87 -33.02
C THR A 22 -11.43 29.02 -33.49
N ILE A 23 -11.05 28.04 -32.69
CA ILE A 23 -10.04 27.02 -33.03
C ILE A 23 -10.78 25.79 -33.55
N ASN A 24 -10.41 25.39 -34.76
CA ASN A 24 -10.91 24.19 -35.40
C ASN A 24 -9.78 23.15 -35.47
N GLY A 25 -10.10 21.88 -35.63
CA GLY A 25 -9.12 20.83 -35.83
C GLY A 25 -9.73 19.45 -35.83
N THR A 26 -8.87 18.46 -36.01
CA THR A 26 -9.22 17.06 -36.02
C THR A 26 -8.48 16.31 -34.91
N VAL A 27 -9.17 15.41 -34.25
CA VAL A 27 -8.56 14.46 -33.33
C VAL A 27 -8.60 13.08 -33.98
N SER A 28 -7.45 12.45 -34.10
CA SER A 28 -7.29 11.15 -34.74
C SER A 28 -6.34 10.25 -33.95
N ASP A 29 -6.33 8.97 -34.27
CA ASP A 29 -5.30 8.01 -33.83
C ASP A 29 -4.67 7.36 -35.08
N ASP A 30 -3.84 6.33 -34.85
CA ASP A 30 -3.20 5.55 -35.93
C ASP A 30 -4.20 4.74 -36.80
N GLN A 31 -5.46 4.64 -36.40
CA GLN A 31 -6.51 3.89 -37.10
C GLN A 31 -7.52 4.80 -37.80
N GLY A 32 -7.57 6.07 -37.42
CA GLY A 32 -8.48 7.04 -38.04
C GLY A 32 -9.00 8.13 -37.09
N PRO A 33 -10.05 8.87 -37.51
CA PRO A 33 -10.62 9.93 -36.69
C PRO A 33 -11.29 9.36 -35.41
N LEU A 34 -11.19 10.12 -34.30
CA LEU A 34 -11.73 9.75 -33.00
C LEU A 34 -13.03 10.53 -32.70
N PRO A 35 -14.22 9.93 -32.89
CA PRO A 35 -15.49 10.54 -32.52
C PRO A 35 -15.70 10.51 -31.01
N GLY A 36 -16.16 11.63 -30.43
CA GLY A 36 -16.47 11.73 -29.01
C GLY A 36 -15.25 12.00 -28.12
N ALA A 37 -14.11 12.38 -28.69
CA ALA A 37 -13.00 12.90 -27.90
C ALA A 37 -13.39 14.22 -27.24
N THR A 38 -12.99 14.42 -26.00
CA THR A 38 -13.33 15.60 -25.20
C THR A 38 -12.17 16.57 -25.20
N ILE A 39 -12.45 17.84 -25.52
CA ILE A 39 -11.49 18.94 -25.51
C ILE A 39 -11.94 19.96 -24.48
N ILE A 40 -11.09 20.28 -23.49
CA ILE A 40 -11.38 21.21 -22.41
C ILE A 40 -10.29 22.28 -22.35
N ILE A 41 -10.67 23.52 -22.09
CA ILE A 41 -9.70 24.58 -21.78
C ILE A 41 -9.26 24.41 -20.33
N GLN A 42 -7.98 24.21 -20.11
CA GLN A 42 -7.43 24.00 -18.75
C GLN A 42 -7.74 25.19 -17.83
N GLY A 43 -8.37 24.89 -16.69
CA GLY A 43 -8.80 25.92 -15.73
C GLY A 43 -10.15 26.55 -16.04
N SER A 44 -10.86 26.11 -17.09
CA SER A 44 -12.23 26.53 -17.43
C SER A 44 -13.19 25.33 -17.41
N SER A 45 -14.49 25.61 -17.31
CA SER A 45 -15.54 24.60 -17.52
C SER A 45 -16.01 24.51 -18.98
N THR A 46 -15.34 25.23 -19.88
CA THR A 46 -15.67 25.25 -21.32
C THR A 46 -15.01 24.06 -22.01
N GLY A 47 -15.81 23.22 -22.63
CA GLY A 47 -15.33 22.06 -23.38
C GLY A 47 -16.28 21.68 -24.49
N VAL A 48 -15.76 20.98 -25.50
CA VAL A 48 -16.48 20.45 -26.65
C VAL A 48 -16.10 18.99 -26.89
N THR A 49 -16.90 18.28 -27.67
CA THR A 49 -16.60 16.93 -28.13
C THR A 49 -16.48 16.88 -29.65
N THR A 50 -15.64 15.97 -30.14
CA THR A 50 -15.49 15.75 -31.59
C THR A 50 -16.73 15.09 -32.17
N ASP A 51 -17.00 15.41 -33.46
CA ASP A 51 -18.03 14.79 -34.29
C ASP A 51 -17.63 13.39 -34.80
N PHE A 52 -18.43 12.77 -35.67
CA PHE A 52 -18.17 11.45 -36.21
C PHE A 52 -16.92 11.36 -37.10
N ASP A 53 -16.49 12.49 -37.65
CA ASP A 53 -15.28 12.61 -38.47
C ASP A 53 -14.07 13.11 -37.66
N GLY A 54 -14.21 13.17 -36.31
CA GLY A 54 -13.15 13.60 -35.41
C GLY A 54 -12.94 15.11 -35.37
N ASN A 55 -13.79 15.93 -36.03
CA ASN A 55 -13.62 17.37 -36.04
C ASN A 55 -14.17 18.03 -34.77
N TYR A 56 -13.54 19.10 -34.36
CA TYR A 56 -13.99 19.92 -33.23
C TYR A 56 -13.89 21.41 -33.54
N SER A 57 -14.64 22.22 -32.83
CA SER A 57 -14.60 23.68 -32.89
C SER A 57 -14.79 24.23 -31.48
N ILE A 58 -13.81 24.99 -30.99
CA ILE A 58 -13.81 25.55 -29.63
C ILE A 58 -13.39 27.03 -29.68
N GLU A 59 -14.05 27.86 -28.86
CA GLU A 59 -13.67 29.26 -28.68
C GLU A 59 -12.60 29.35 -27.60
N ALA A 60 -11.40 29.79 -27.95
CA ALA A 60 -10.27 29.94 -27.05
C ALA A 60 -9.47 31.20 -27.37
N SER A 61 -8.70 31.68 -26.40
CA SER A 61 -7.81 32.82 -26.54
C SER A 61 -6.38 32.34 -26.78
N GLU A 62 -5.57 33.19 -27.42
CA GLU A 62 -4.14 32.90 -27.56
C GLU A 62 -3.49 32.79 -26.17
N GLY A 63 -2.78 31.67 -25.92
CA GLY A 63 -2.18 31.33 -24.65
C GLY A 63 -2.99 30.32 -23.81
N ASP A 64 -4.24 30.04 -24.16
CA ASP A 64 -5.02 28.99 -23.48
C ASP A 64 -4.41 27.61 -23.75
N VAL A 65 -4.56 26.70 -22.79
CA VAL A 65 -4.12 25.31 -22.93
C VAL A 65 -5.33 24.42 -23.14
N LEU A 66 -5.38 23.78 -24.30
CA LEU A 66 -6.40 22.78 -24.63
C LEU A 66 -5.94 21.42 -24.14
N GLU A 67 -6.77 20.76 -23.37
CA GLU A 67 -6.57 19.38 -22.90
C GLU A 67 -7.49 18.45 -23.69
N PHE A 68 -6.89 17.51 -24.39
CA PHE A 68 -7.54 16.49 -25.21
C PHE A 68 -7.59 15.18 -24.41
N SER A 69 -8.76 14.60 -24.29
CA SER A 69 -8.95 13.33 -23.59
C SER A 69 -9.92 12.41 -24.33
N TYR A 70 -9.59 11.12 -24.37
CA TYR A 70 -10.43 10.07 -24.93
C TYR A 70 -10.22 8.77 -24.17
N ILE A 71 -11.26 7.95 -24.07
CA ILE A 71 -11.21 6.68 -23.31
C ILE A 71 -10.16 5.75 -23.95
N GLY A 72 -9.16 5.32 -23.18
CA GLY A 72 -8.09 4.45 -23.65
C GLY A 72 -6.95 5.14 -24.41
N MET A 73 -6.92 6.47 -24.42
CA MET A 73 -5.85 7.26 -25.04
C MET A 73 -5.10 8.09 -24.00
N GLU A 74 -3.84 8.38 -24.27
CA GLU A 74 -3.04 9.28 -23.44
C GLU A 74 -3.51 10.72 -23.62
N GLY A 75 -3.87 11.40 -22.52
CA GLY A 75 -4.28 12.79 -22.55
C GLY A 75 -3.15 13.69 -23.07
N GLN A 76 -3.47 14.58 -24.03
CA GLN A 76 -2.52 15.53 -24.60
C GLN A 76 -2.94 16.95 -24.27
N THR A 77 -1.95 17.81 -24.09
CA THR A 77 -2.16 19.25 -23.88
C THR A 77 -1.47 20.04 -24.98
N VAL A 78 -2.21 21.00 -25.57
CA VAL A 78 -1.68 21.86 -26.63
C VAL A 78 -2.00 23.31 -26.27
N THR A 79 -0.99 24.18 -26.31
CA THR A 79 -1.17 25.62 -26.09
C THR A 79 -1.63 26.29 -27.39
N VAL A 80 -2.70 27.08 -27.31
CA VAL A 80 -3.24 27.85 -28.42
C VAL A 80 -2.27 28.96 -28.80
N GLY A 81 -1.71 28.86 -29.99
CA GLY A 81 -0.86 29.90 -30.59
C GLY A 81 -1.63 30.80 -31.54
N SER A 82 -0.91 31.37 -32.53
CA SER A 82 -1.52 32.21 -33.61
C SER A 82 -2.32 31.42 -34.64
N GLN A 83 -2.23 30.09 -34.66
CA GLN A 83 -2.90 29.19 -35.58
C GLN A 83 -4.38 29.06 -35.25
N ASP A 84 -5.24 28.97 -36.27
CA ASP A 84 -6.70 28.75 -36.12
C ASP A 84 -7.09 27.26 -36.26
N THR A 85 -6.13 26.42 -36.67
CA THR A 85 -6.34 24.98 -36.83
C THR A 85 -5.30 24.22 -36.02
N ILE A 86 -5.76 23.28 -35.17
CA ILE A 86 -4.91 22.42 -34.34
C ILE A 86 -5.38 20.97 -34.50
N ASP A 87 -4.60 20.20 -35.25
CA ASP A 87 -4.84 18.75 -35.40
C ASP A 87 -4.01 17.98 -34.37
N VAL A 88 -4.64 16.99 -33.69
CA VAL A 88 -4.02 16.22 -32.64
C VAL A 88 -4.12 14.74 -32.98
N VAL A 89 -2.98 14.06 -32.97
CA VAL A 89 -2.92 12.60 -33.09
C VAL A 89 -2.73 12.04 -31.69
N MET A 90 -3.78 11.40 -31.15
CA MET A 90 -3.73 10.76 -29.84
C MET A 90 -3.05 9.39 -29.96
N THR A 91 -2.15 9.12 -29.07
CA THR A 91 -1.58 7.79 -28.90
C THR A 91 -2.44 7.00 -27.95
N SER A 92 -2.68 5.74 -28.28
CA SER A 92 -3.29 4.79 -27.34
C SER A 92 -2.54 4.92 -26.02
N SER A 93 -3.25 5.26 -24.93
CA SER A 93 -2.65 5.04 -23.63
C SER A 93 -2.27 3.58 -23.63
N THR A 94 -0.99 3.30 -23.69
CA THR A 94 -0.52 2.01 -23.27
C THR A 94 -0.97 1.96 -21.82
N GLU A 95 -2.17 1.41 -21.54
CA GLU A 95 -2.40 0.83 -20.22
C GLU A 95 -1.09 0.17 -19.92
N LEU A 96 -0.46 0.55 -18.82
CA LEU A 96 0.74 -0.13 -18.36
C LEU A 96 0.35 -1.60 -18.40
N GLN A 97 0.67 -2.26 -19.51
CA GLN A 97 0.38 -3.69 -19.64
C GLN A 97 1.11 -4.27 -18.46
N GLU A 98 0.34 -4.68 -17.47
CA GLU A 98 0.86 -5.26 -16.25
C GLU A 98 1.76 -6.41 -16.68
N VAL A 99 3.06 -6.11 -16.76
CA VAL A 99 4.07 -7.04 -17.22
C VAL A 99 4.29 -8.03 -16.11
N ILE A 100 3.82 -9.24 -16.30
CA ILE A 100 4.09 -10.33 -15.36
C ILE A 100 5.51 -10.79 -15.62
N VAL A 101 6.41 -10.54 -14.69
CA VAL A 101 7.74 -11.13 -14.69
C VAL A 101 7.60 -12.59 -14.32
N THR A 102 7.84 -13.48 -15.29
CA THR A 102 7.97 -14.91 -15.05
C THR A 102 9.45 -15.24 -14.88
N GLY A 103 9.77 -16.34 -14.22
CA GLY A 103 11.17 -16.65 -13.82
C GLY A 103 12.22 -16.65 -14.93
N TYR A 104 11.83 -16.66 -16.21
CA TYR A 104 12.72 -16.63 -17.38
C TYR A 104 12.25 -15.66 -18.47
N GLY A 105 11.38 -14.69 -18.16
CA GLY A 105 10.92 -13.71 -19.14
C GLY A 105 9.79 -12.86 -18.63
N THR A 106 9.40 -11.92 -19.45
CA THR A 106 8.26 -11.04 -19.18
C THR A 106 7.11 -11.46 -20.10
N SER A 107 5.90 -11.57 -19.57
CA SER A 107 4.68 -11.83 -20.33
C SER A 107 3.63 -10.80 -19.98
N SER A 108 2.85 -10.35 -20.97
CA SER A 108 1.69 -9.51 -20.64
C SER A 108 0.62 -10.36 -19.95
N ARG A 109 -0.13 -9.73 -19.03
CA ARG A 109 -1.23 -10.39 -18.29
C ARG A 109 -2.24 -11.07 -19.20
N GLU A 110 -2.52 -10.49 -20.37
CA GLU A 110 -3.46 -11.03 -21.36
C GLU A 110 -3.01 -12.36 -21.96
N LYS A 111 -1.69 -12.56 -22.10
CA LYS A 111 -1.10 -13.77 -22.66
C LYS A 111 -0.85 -14.85 -21.61
N PHE A 112 -0.96 -14.48 -20.32
CA PHE A 112 -0.72 -15.42 -19.25
C PHE A 112 -1.99 -16.15 -18.85
N THR A 113 -2.07 -17.43 -19.14
CA THR A 113 -3.25 -18.27 -18.88
C THR A 113 -3.34 -18.80 -17.44
N GLY A 114 -2.31 -18.57 -16.63
CA GLY A 114 -2.22 -19.05 -15.25
C GLY A 114 -2.91 -18.13 -14.23
N ALA A 115 -3.28 -18.68 -13.06
CA ALA A 115 -3.82 -17.91 -11.95
C ALA A 115 -2.69 -17.18 -11.21
N VAL A 116 -2.53 -15.91 -11.50
CA VAL A 116 -1.56 -15.01 -10.83
C VAL A 116 -2.26 -13.91 -10.08
N ALA A 117 -1.61 -13.41 -9.05
CA ALA A 117 -1.95 -12.13 -8.43
C ALA A 117 -0.72 -11.24 -8.51
N VAL A 118 -0.89 -10.04 -9.03
CA VAL A 118 0.13 -9.01 -9.09
C VAL A 118 -0.22 -7.95 -8.05
N ILE A 119 0.76 -7.56 -7.27
CA ILE A 119 0.65 -6.55 -6.23
C ILE A 119 1.68 -5.49 -6.56
N SER A 120 1.21 -4.28 -6.85
CA SER A 120 2.08 -3.16 -7.20
C SER A 120 2.76 -2.55 -5.98
N ALA A 121 3.86 -1.82 -6.22
CA ALA A 121 4.55 -1.05 -5.19
C ALA A 121 3.61 -0.12 -4.43
N GLU A 122 2.69 0.54 -5.13
CA GLU A 122 1.72 1.47 -4.52
C GLU A 122 0.86 0.79 -3.46
N THR A 123 0.38 -0.44 -3.74
CA THR A 123 -0.42 -1.21 -2.78
C THR A 123 0.40 -1.56 -1.53
N LEU A 124 1.68 -1.88 -1.70
CA LEU A 124 2.59 -2.19 -0.59
C LEU A 124 2.92 -0.94 0.23
N GLU A 125 3.12 0.20 -0.44
CA GLU A 125 3.45 1.47 0.18
C GLU A 125 2.29 2.09 0.99
N MET A 126 1.04 1.81 0.60
CA MET A 126 -0.15 2.28 1.32
C MET A 126 -0.33 1.60 2.69
N GLN A 127 0.24 0.43 2.88
CA GLN A 127 0.10 -0.30 4.14
C GLN A 127 1.29 0.02 5.06
N PRO A 128 1.05 0.58 6.27
CA PRO A 128 2.09 0.84 7.24
C PRO A 128 2.54 -0.47 7.89
N SER A 129 3.26 -1.29 7.15
CA SER A 129 3.70 -2.60 7.61
C SER A 129 5.22 -2.66 7.78
N ALA A 130 5.67 -3.25 8.87
CA ALA A 130 7.09 -3.39 9.16
C ALA A 130 7.82 -4.37 8.21
N THR A 131 7.06 -5.25 7.53
CA THR A 131 7.60 -6.25 6.60
C THR A 131 6.70 -6.35 5.38
N PHE A 132 7.28 -6.65 4.22
CA PHE A 132 6.49 -6.84 3.00
C PHE A 132 5.50 -8.00 3.11
N GLN A 133 5.78 -8.99 3.95
CA GLN A 133 4.89 -10.12 4.15
C GLN A 133 3.60 -9.69 4.86
N SER A 134 3.68 -8.78 5.84
CA SER A 134 2.47 -8.23 6.47
C SER A 134 1.65 -7.38 5.50
N ALA A 135 2.32 -6.70 4.56
CA ALA A 135 1.64 -5.95 3.50
C ALA A 135 0.87 -6.84 2.50
N LEU A 136 1.20 -8.13 2.44
CA LEU A 136 0.45 -9.09 1.63
C LEU A 136 -0.89 -9.51 2.22
N GLN A 137 -1.15 -9.20 3.48
CA GLN A 137 -2.39 -9.58 4.15
C GLN A 137 -3.59 -8.88 3.48
N GLY A 138 -4.46 -9.67 2.85
CA GLY A 138 -5.62 -9.15 2.13
C GLY A 138 -5.33 -8.58 0.73
N ALA A 139 -4.06 -8.51 0.31
CA ALA A 139 -3.68 -7.94 -0.99
C ALA A 139 -4.01 -8.86 -2.18
N ALA A 140 -4.15 -10.16 -1.96
CA ALA A 140 -4.45 -11.09 -3.05
C ALA A 140 -5.41 -12.21 -2.63
N PRO A 141 -6.41 -12.55 -3.47
CA PRO A 141 -7.31 -13.65 -3.19
C PRO A 141 -6.57 -14.99 -3.22
N GLY A 142 -6.88 -15.89 -2.26
CA GLY A 142 -6.23 -17.19 -2.13
C GLY A 142 -4.85 -17.18 -1.49
N LEU A 143 -4.42 -16.05 -0.96
CA LEU A 143 -3.23 -15.89 -0.15
C LEU A 143 -3.64 -15.77 1.33
N GLN A 144 -3.18 -16.70 2.15
CA GLN A 144 -3.37 -16.66 3.59
C GLN A 144 -2.06 -16.19 4.24
N VAL A 145 -2.13 -15.07 4.92
CA VAL A 145 -1.00 -14.50 5.66
C VAL A 145 -1.34 -14.51 7.14
N VAL A 146 -0.55 -15.20 7.93
CA VAL A 146 -0.76 -15.33 9.37
C VAL A 146 0.51 -14.88 10.09
N SER A 147 0.39 -13.84 10.90
CA SER A 147 1.44 -13.47 11.86
C SER A 147 1.30 -14.34 13.11
N ASN A 148 2.36 -15.05 13.44
CA ASN A 148 2.39 -15.92 14.62
C ASN A 148 2.69 -15.14 15.91
N ASP A 149 3.23 -13.93 15.77
CA ASP A 149 3.66 -13.08 16.88
C ASP A 149 3.45 -11.60 16.46
N GLY A 150 3.20 -10.75 17.44
CA GLY A 150 3.09 -9.30 17.23
C GLY A 150 4.42 -8.55 17.38
N ALA A 151 5.53 -9.23 17.61
CA ALA A 151 6.84 -8.59 17.75
C ALA A 151 7.36 -8.07 16.39
N PRO A 152 8.04 -6.92 16.37
CA PRO A 152 8.71 -6.44 15.17
C PRO A 152 9.70 -7.48 14.64
N GLY A 153 9.62 -7.80 13.34
CA GLY A 153 10.50 -8.81 12.70
C GLY A 153 10.11 -10.27 12.99
N ALA A 154 8.95 -10.51 13.62
CA ALA A 154 8.43 -11.85 13.83
C ALA A 154 8.18 -12.59 12.50
N GLY A 155 8.32 -13.90 12.54
CA GLY A 155 8.05 -14.75 11.39
C GLY A 155 6.57 -14.71 10.98
N ILE A 156 6.33 -14.40 9.72
CA ILE A 156 5.00 -14.40 9.11
C ILE A 156 4.91 -15.63 8.21
N SER A 157 3.88 -16.43 8.42
CA SER A 157 3.60 -17.62 7.60
C SER A 157 2.69 -17.25 6.44
N ILE A 158 3.13 -17.53 5.23
CA ILE A 158 2.35 -17.32 4.02
C ILE A 158 1.97 -18.66 3.41
N ARG A 159 0.71 -18.83 3.04
CA ARG A 159 0.19 -20.03 2.37
C ARG A 159 -0.60 -19.63 1.15
N VAL A 160 -0.32 -20.32 0.05
CA VAL A 160 -1.04 -20.14 -1.21
C VAL A 160 -2.03 -21.28 -1.37
N ARG A 161 -3.33 -20.95 -1.45
CA ARG A 161 -4.44 -21.92 -1.57
C ARG A 161 -4.56 -22.93 -0.42
N GLY A 162 -3.99 -22.63 0.75
CA GLY A 162 -4.14 -23.46 1.95
C GLY A 162 -2.99 -24.41 2.23
N ILE A 163 -3.29 -25.51 2.90
CA ILE A 163 -2.29 -26.50 3.36
C ILE A 163 -2.15 -27.59 2.28
N GLY A 164 -0.96 -27.71 1.72
CA GLY A 164 -0.63 -28.73 0.70
C GLY A 164 0.01 -30.00 1.26
N SER A 165 0.64 -29.91 2.45
CA SER A 165 1.35 -31.04 3.07
C SER A 165 1.11 -31.07 4.59
N ILE A 166 1.02 -32.29 5.14
CA ILE A 166 0.89 -32.53 6.58
C ILE A 166 2.26 -32.59 7.25
N SER A 167 3.28 -33.07 6.56
CA SER A 167 4.61 -33.34 7.13
C SER A 167 5.74 -32.49 6.55
N SER A 168 5.48 -31.69 5.54
CA SER A 168 6.45 -30.79 4.91
C SER A 168 6.05 -29.32 5.08
N SER A 169 6.97 -28.41 4.78
CA SER A 169 6.66 -26.97 4.78
C SER A 169 5.53 -26.67 3.79
N ASN A 170 4.62 -25.78 4.19
CA ASN A 170 3.54 -25.26 3.36
C ASN A 170 3.82 -23.82 2.89
N GLU A 171 5.03 -23.33 3.10
CA GLU A 171 5.43 -22.01 2.64
C GLU A 171 5.73 -22.02 1.14
N PRO A 172 5.41 -20.93 0.42
CA PRO A 172 5.74 -20.79 -0.99
C PRO A 172 7.27 -20.60 -1.17
N LEU A 173 7.73 -20.86 -2.39
CA LEU A 173 9.08 -20.51 -2.79
C LEU A 173 9.15 -19.00 -3.04
N TYR A 174 10.15 -18.35 -2.48
CA TYR A 174 10.44 -16.93 -2.76
C TYR A 174 11.54 -16.83 -3.80
N VAL A 175 11.32 -15.96 -4.78
CA VAL A 175 12.29 -15.67 -5.84
C VAL A 175 12.46 -14.15 -5.89
N ILE A 176 13.66 -13.66 -5.62
CA ILE A 176 13.99 -12.25 -5.62
C ILE A 176 14.90 -11.98 -6.83
N ASP A 177 14.45 -11.10 -7.73
CA ASP A 177 15.16 -10.73 -8.96
C ASP A 177 15.68 -11.97 -9.73
N GLY A 178 14.82 -13.01 -9.83
CA GLY A 178 15.13 -14.26 -10.50
C GLY A 178 15.92 -15.28 -9.67
N MET A 179 16.39 -14.91 -8.47
CA MET A 179 17.14 -15.82 -7.59
C MET A 179 16.22 -16.49 -6.56
N PRO A 180 16.09 -17.81 -6.56
CA PRO A 180 15.28 -18.53 -5.59
C PRO A 180 15.97 -18.54 -4.22
N ILE A 181 15.25 -18.07 -3.20
CA ILE A 181 15.69 -18.05 -1.81
C ILE A 181 14.96 -19.15 -1.04
N THR A 182 15.70 -19.92 -0.29
CA THR A 182 15.12 -20.84 0.68
C THR A 182 14.60 -20.07 1.87
N SER A 183 13.28 -20.10 2.05
CA SER A 183 12.60 -19.58 3.24
C SER A 183 12.82 -20.52 4.43
N GLY A 184 14.08 -20.85 4.70
CA GLY A 184 14.43 -21.54 5.92
C GLY A 184 14.28 -20.55 7.08
N SER A 185 13.33 -20.79 7.98
CA SER A 185 13.43 -20.26 9.33
C SER A 185 14.84 -20.64 9.82
N LEU A 186 15.72 -19.65 9.98
CA LEU A 186 16.89 -19.81 10.82
C LEU A 186 16.36 -19.90 12.26
N SER A 187 15.74 -21.04 12.56
CA SER A 187 15.52 -21.49 13.92
C SER A 187 16.91 -21.74 14.49
N THR A 188 17.57 -20.68 14.91
CA THR A 188 18.58 -20.82 15.91
C THR A 188 17.83 -21.36 17.11
N THR A 189 18.07 -22.62 17.44
CA THR A 189 17.66 -23.26 18.69
C THR A 189 18.39 -22.59 19.85
N ASP A 190 18.31 -21.29 19.91
CA ASP A 190 18.80 -20.52 21.02
C ASP A 190 17.69 -20.48 22.06
N PHE A 191 17.78 -21.42 22.98
CA PHE A 191 16.90 -21.53 24.16
C PHE A 191 16.86 -20.23 24.97
N SER A 192 17.83 -19.33 24.79
CA SER A 192 17.91 -18.03 25.46
C SER A 192 16.92 -16.99 24.88
N ASN A 193 16.42 -17.21 23.68
CA ASN A 193 15.56 -16.24 22.98
C ASN A 193 14.11 -16.74 22.75
N GLY A 194 13.69 -17.74 23.50
CA GLY A 194 12.29 -18.21 23.50
C GLY A 194 11.82 -18.86 22.21
N GLY A 195 12.73 -19.40 21.39
CA GLY A 195 12.39 -20.15 20.17
C GLY A 195 11.81 -19.27 19.04
N ARG A 196 12.08 -17.98 19.02
CA ARG A 196 11.64 -17.07 17.95
C ARG A 196 12.34 -17.39 16.64
N SER A 197 11.56 -17.71 15.62
CA SER A 197 12.10 -17.87 14.28
C SER A 197 12.36 -16.50 13.67
N SER A 198 13.61 -16.20 13.37
CA SER A 198 13.98 -15.02 12.61
C SER A 198 13.68 -15.26 11.12
N ASN A 199 12.94 -14.35 10.52
CA ASN A 199 12.64 -14.43 9.11
C ASN A 199 13.72 -13.68 8.29
N VAL A 200 14.46 -14.44 7.47
CA VAL A 200 15.47 -13.84 6.56
C VAL A 200 14.83 -12.81 5.61
N LEU A 201 13.58 -13.04 5.23
CA LEU A 201 12.85 -12.15 4.34
C LEU A 201 12.42 -10.84 5.01
N GLY A 202 12.46 -10.77 6.35
CA GLY A 202 12.18 -9.55 7.10
C GLY A 202 13.22 -8.43 6.90
N SER A 203 14.39 -8.77 6.32
CA SER A 203 15.43 -7.78 5.99
C SER A 203 15.17 -7.01 4.69
N ILE A 204 14.18 -7.43 3.90
CA ILE A 204 13.82 -6.74 2.65
C ILE A 204 12.93 -5.56 3.00
N ASN A 205 13.38 -4.36 2.64
CA ASN A 205 12.58 -3.15 2.80
C ASN A 205 11.40 -3.17 1.81
N PRO A 206 10.14 -3.07 2.25
CA PRO A 206 8.97 -2.99 1.37
C PRO A 206 9.07 -1.88 0.33
N ASN A 207 9.74 -0.77 0.67
CA ASN A 207 9.90 0.38 -0.20
C ASN A 207 10.84 0.12 -1.39
N ASP A 208 11.68 -0.92 -1.32
CA ASP A 208 12.58 -1.30 -2.41
C ASP A 208 11.92 -2.26 -3.41
N ILE A 209 10.67 -2.67 -3.16
CA ILE A 209 9.94 -3.58 -4.04
C ILE A 209 9.22 -2.78 -5.13
N GLU A 210 9.44 -3.12 -6.39
CA GLU A 210 8.72 -2.58 -7.54
C GLU A 210 7.41 -3.32 -7.78
N SER A 211 7.45 -4.65 -7.72
CA SER A 211 6.26 -5.47 -7.89
C SER A 211 6.42 -6.82 -7.20
N LEU A 212 5.29 -7.40 -6.84
CA LEU A 212 5.22 -8.72 -6.24
C LEU A 212 4.18 -9.55 -7.00
N VAL A 213 4.60 -10.70 -7.50
CA VAL A 213 3.76 -11.60 -8.27
C VAL A 213 3.63 -12.94 -7.55
N VAL A 214 2.41 -13.38 -7.30
CA VAL A 214 2.13 -14.65 -6.64
C VAL A 214 1.61 -15.63 -7.69
N LEU A 215 2.41 -16.65 -8.01
CA LEU A 215 2.03 -17.76 -8.87
C LEU A 215 1.31 -18.82 -8.04
N LYS A 216 0.04 -19.07 -8.37
CA LYS A 216 -0.85 -19.88 -7.54
C LYS A 216 -1.16 -21.26 -8.11
N ASP A 217 -0.95 -21.48 -9.41
CA ASP A 217 -1.27 -22.74 -10.07
C ASP A 217 -0.03 -23.55 -10.46
N ALA A 218 -0.24 -24.83 -10.68
CA ALA A 218 0.84 -25.76 -11.02
C ALA A 218 1.45 -25.46 -12.40
N ALA A 219 0.71 -24.93 -13.35
CA ALA A 219 1.22 -24.59 -14.68
C ALA A 219 2.22 -23.44 -14.61
N SER A 220 1.89 -22.39 -13.84
CA SER A 220 2.78 -21.23 -13.67
C SER A 220 3.99 -21.54 -12.79
N THR A 221 3.87 -22.47 -11.83
CA THR A 221 4.97 -22.82 -10.91
C THR A 221 5.85 -23.94 -11.42
N ALA A 222 5.47 -24.65 -12.49
CA ALA A 222 6.18 -25.81 -13.04
C ALA A 222 7.66 -25.54 -13.36
N ILE A 223 7.99 -24.33 -13.80
CA ILE A 223 9.37 -23.92 -14.10
C ILE A 223 10.31 -23.96 -12.88
N TYR A 224 9.75 -23.88 -11.67
CA TYR A 224 10.49 -23.96 -10.41
C TYR A 224 10.60 -25.40 -9.86
N GLY A 225 10.04 -26.37 -10.58
CA GLY A 225 10.04 -27.78 -10.21
C GLY A 225 9.33 -28.04 -8.88
N SER A 226 9.77 -29.06 -8.16
CA SER A 226 9.15 -29.48 -6.88
C SER A 226 9.16 -28.41 -5.80
N ARG A 227 10.08 -27.46 -5.85
CA ARG A 227 10.14 -26.33 -4.89
C ARG A 227 8.98 -25.37 -5.05
N GLY A 228 8.36 -25.29 -6.24
CA GLY A 228 7.19 -24.46 -6.52
C GLY A 228 5.85 -25.10 -6.15
N ALA A 229 5.84 -26.30 -5.57
CA ALA A 229 4.60 -27.05 -5.29
C ALA A 229 3.59 -26.30 -4.40
N ASN A 230 4.06 -25.48 -3.47
CA ASN A 230 3.24 -24.67 -2.55
C ASN A 230 2.95 -23.25 -3.08
N GLY A 231 3.22 -22.99 -4.36
CA GLY A 231 3.18 -21.66 -4.96
C GLY A 231 4.55 -20.99 -4.98
N VAL A 232 4.64 -19.90 -5.74
CA VAL A 232 5.87 -19.12 -5.87
C VAL A 232 5.52 -17.64 -5.71
N VAL A 233 6.30 -16.94 -4.91
CA VAL A 233 6.24 -15.50 -4.74
C VAL A 233 7.45 -14.88 -5.41
N LEU A 234 7.22 -14.17 -6.51
CA LEU A 234 8.24 -13.44 -7.25
C LEU A 234 8.29 -12.02 -6.70
N ILE A 235 9.45 -11.56 -6.33
CA ILE A 235 9.70 -10.22 -5.84
C ILE A 235 10.65 -9.56 -6.83
N THR A 236 10.23 -8.45 -7.40
CA THR A 236 11.07 -7.62 -8.27
C THR A 236 11.41 -6.36 -7.50
N THR A 237 12.71 -6.07 -7.38
CA THR A 237 13.18 -4.87 -6.70
C THR A 237 13.26 -3.68 -7.67
N LYS A 238 13.15 -2.47 -7.12
CA LYS A 238 13.31 -1.24 -7.88
C LYS A 238 14.72 -1.14 -8.43
N SER A 239 14.84 -0.93 -9.73
CA SER A 239 16.11 -0.72 -10.40
C SER A 239 16.19 0.71 -10.97
N GLY A 240 17.41 1.23 -11.12
CA GLY A 240 17.63 2.52 -11.75
C GLY A 240 17.16 2.52 -13.20
N LYS A 241 16.43 3.57 -13.59
CA LYS A 241 15.97 3.80 -14.98
C LYS A 241 16.79 4.94 -15.57
N ALA A 242 17.18 4.80 -16.83
CA ALA A 242 17.84 5.89 -17.54
C ALA A 242 16.87 7.07 -17.72
N GLY A 243 17.24 8.24 -17.26
CA GLY A 243 16.40 9.44 -17.30
C GLY A 243 16.96 10.55 -16.41
N ASP A 244 16.14 11.55 -16.16
CA ASP A 244 16.48 12.61 -15.21
C ASP A 244 16.55 12.07 -13.78
N PRO A 245 17.53 12.51 -12.99
CA PRO A 245 17.71 12.03 -11.63
C PRO A 245 16.49 12.38 -10.76
N LYS A 246 15.95 11.38 -10.08
CA LYS A 246 14.83 11.51 -9.16
C LYS A 246 15.26 11.30 -7.72
N PHE A 247 14.92 12.27 -6.87
CA PHE A 247 15.13 12.18 -5.43
C PHE A 247 13.78 11.98 -4.74
N THR A 248 13.69 10.97 -3.92
CA THR A 248 12.49 10.74 -3.12
C THR A 248 12.88 10.69 -1.65
N LEU A 249 12.23 11.51 -0.84
CA LEU A 249 12.35 11.48 0.61
C LEU A 249 10.97 11.18 1.19
N ARG A 250 10.89 10.13 1.99
CA ARG A 250 9.69 9.77 2.74
C ARG A 250 9.98 9.86 4.22
N ALA A 251 9.07 10.45 4.97
CA ALA A 251 9.13 10.50 6.42
C ALA A 251 7.78 10.03 6.97
N ARG A 252 7.82 9.01 7.83
CA ARG A 252 6.64 8.49 8.52
C ARG A 252 6.84 8.63 10.02
N TYR A 253 5.85 9.20 10.66
CA TYR A 253 5.79 9.30 12.11
C TYR A 253 4.48 8.70 12.59
N GLY A 254 4.56 7.84 13.58
CA GLY A 254 3.37 7.17 14.13
C GLY A 254 3.54 6.82 15.60
N THR A 255 2.43 6.49 16.22
CA THR A 255 2.40 5.93 17.58
C THR A 255 1.82 4.54 17.53
N GLN A 256 2.39 3.64 18.30
CA GLN A 256 1.93 2.27 18.46
C GLN A 256 1.58 2.02 19.91
N GLN A 257 0.39 1.51 20.16
CA GLN A 257 -0.06 1.16 21.48
C GLN A 257 -0.65 -0.26 21.49
N PHE A 258 -0.78 -0.82 22.68
CA PHE A 258 -1.34 -2.14 22.87
C PHE A 258 -2.81 -2.17 22.45
N ALA A 259 -3.18 -3.08 21.52
CA ALA A 259 -4.51 -3.10 20.89
C ALA A 259 -5.65 -3.53 21.83
N TYR A 260 -5.32 -4.16 22.94
CA TYR A 260 -6.30 -4.75 23.86
C TYR A 260 -6.49 -3.94 25.14
N ASP A 261 -6.24 -2.64 25.10
CA ASP A 261 -6.47 -1.77 26.24
C ASP A 261 -7.93 -1.88 26.69
N GLY A 262 -8.09 -2.34 27.93
CA GLY A 262 -9.40 -2.55 28.57
C GLY A 262 -10.09 -3.90 28.31
N ILE A 263 -9.66 -4.72 27.33
CA ILE A 263 -10.27 -6.04 27.05
C ILE A 263 -9.63 -7.13 27.91
N LEU A 264 -8.32 -7.08 28.12
CA LEU A 264 -7.56 -8.04 28.91
C LEU A 264 -7.18 -7.44 30.28
N ARG A 265 -8.10 -6.76 30.94
CA ARG A 265 -7.85 -6.34 32.32
C ARG A 265 -7.85 -7.54 33.21
N GLY A 266 -6.72 -7.78 33.85
CA GLY A 266 -6.66 -8.71 34.99
C GLY A 266 -7.61 -8.29 36.08
N LEU A 267 -7.93 -9.22 36.96
CA LEU A 267 -8.70 -8.91 38.18
C LEU A 267 -7.92 -7.88 39.01
N ASN A 268 -8.63 -6.90 39.55
CA ASN A 268 -8.02 -6.03 40.55
C ASN A 268 -7.81 -6.84 41.86
N SER A 269 -7.05 -6.29 42.82
CA SER A 269 -6.70 -6.98 44.04
C SER A 269 -7.91 -7.44 44.83
N GLU A 270 -8.98 -6.68 44.88
CA GLU A 270 -10.22 -7.04 45.57
C GLU A 270 -10.93 -8.21 44.90
N GLN A 271 -11.09 -8.14 43.58
CA GLN A 271 -11.71 -9.22 42.80
C GLN A 271 -10.90 -10.52 42.87
N TYR A 272 -9.56 -10.40 42.81
CA TYR A 272 -8.66 -11.54 42.93
C TYR A 272 -8.78 -12.20 44.31
N LYS A 273 -8.82 -11.39 45.38
CA LYS A 273 -9.04 -11.84 46.72
C LYS A 273 -10.39 -12.55 46.91
N GLN A 274 -11.46 -11.94 46.37
CA GLN A 274 -12.77 -12.53 46.42
C GLN A 274 -12.81 -13.89 45.72
N LEU A 275 -12.24 -14.00 44.53
CA LEU A 275 -12.17 -15.27 43.79
C LEU A 275 -11.45 -16.36 44.58
N HIS A 276 -10.31 -16.02 45.21
CA HIS A 276 -9.57 -16.96 46.07
C HIS A 276 -10.35 -17.37 47.30
N PHE A 277 -11.00 -16.43 47.96
CA PHE A 277 -11.84 -16.70 49.09
C PHE A 277 -12.99 -17.67 48.77
N GLU A 278 -13.71 -17.42 47.70
CA GLU A 278 -14.74 -18.30 47.17
C GLU A 278 -14.17 -19.68 46.82
N GLY A 279 -12.97 -19.74 46.27
CA GLY A 279 -12.26 -20.99 45.98
C GLY A 279 -11.98 -21.84 47.27
N TYR A 280 -11.61 -21.21 48.38
CA TYR A 280 -11.44 -21.90 49.66
C TYR A 280 -12.76 -22.43 50.23
N ILE A 281 -13.82 -21.62 50.20
CA ILE A 281 -15.16 -22.02 50.63
C ILE A 281 -15.67 -23.21 49.81
N ASN A 282 -15.52 -23.16 48.49
CA ASN A 282 -15.96 -24.23 47.60
C ASN A 282 -15.19 -25.54 47.80
N ARG A 283 -13.97 -25.47 48.35
CA ARG A 283 -13.19 -26.66 48.77
C ARG A 283 -13.58 -27.19 50.14
N GLY A 284 -14.56 -26.59 50.83
CA GLY A 284 -15.02 -26.99 52.12
C GLY A 284 -14.26 -26.38 53.31
N THR A 285 -13.42 -25.36 53.08
CA THR A 285 -12.76 -24.61 54.14
C THR A 285 -13.80 -23.72 54.86
N SER A 286 -13.78 -23.68 56.18
CA SER A 286 -14.66 -22.77 56.92
C SER A 286 -14.30 -21.30 56.63
N ALA A 287 -15.29 -20.42 56.71
CA ALA A 287 -15.07 -19.00 56.40
C ALA A 287 -13.98 -18.34 57.26
N ASP A 288 -13.88 -18.73 58.53
CA ASP A 288 -12.86 -18.19 59.43
C ASP A 288 -11.46 -18.69 59.10
N ALA A 289 -11.31 -20.00 58.83
CA ALA A 289 -10.05 -20.56 58.35
C ALA A 289 -9.64 -19.99 56.97
N ALA A 290 -10.60 -19.77 56.09
CA ALA A 290 -10.32 -19.11 54.78
C ALA A 290 -9.82 -17.67 54.94
N ARG A 291 -10.36 -16.91 55.90
CA ARG A 291 -9.90 -15.54 56.21
C ARG A 291 -8.47 -15.53 56.77
N GLU A 292 -8.13 -16.48 57.64
CA GLU A 292 -6.79 -16.59 58.21
C GLU A 292 -5.75 -16.95 57.16
N LEU A 293 -6.02 -17.95 56.33
CA LEU A 293 -5.18 -18.31 55.19
C LEU A 293 -4.98 -17.14 54.26
N PHE A 294 -6.03 -16.38 54.05
CA PHE A 294 -6.05 -15.23 53.15
C PHE A 294 -5.19 -14.07 53.65
N ALA A 295 -5.29 -13.72 54.95
CA ALA A 295 -4.51 -12.67 55.59
C ALA A 295 -2.99 -12.94 55.46
N ASN A 296 -2.60 -14.21 55.57
CA ASN A 296 -1.21 -14.63 55.46
C ASN A 296 -0.70 -14.62 54.00
N GLN A 297 -1.57 -14.93 53.05
CA GLN A 297 -1.19 -15.03 51.64
C GLN A 297 -1.14 -13.68 50.92
N PHE A 298 -1.96 -12.74 51.36
CA PHE A 298 -2.10 -11.42 50.75
C PHE A 298 -1.85 -10.31 51.77
N PRO A 299 -0.60 -10.08 52.15
CA PRO A 299 -0.27 -9.04 53.13
C PRO A 299 -0.62 -7.65 52.57
N LEU A 300 -0.96 -6.74 53.47
CA LEU A 300 -1.16 -5.34 53.13
C LEU A 300 0.17 -4.64 53.01
N ASN A 301 0.20 -3.49 52.28
CA ASN A 301 1.36 -2.61 52.26
C ASN A 301 1.53 -1.90 53.63
N ASP A 302 2.60 -1.11 53.76
CA ASP A 302 2.91 -0.37 55.02
C ASP A 302 1.82 0.63 55.39
N ALA A 303 0.98 1.05 54.47
CA ALA A 303 -0.18 1.91 54.69
C ALA A 303 -1.47 1.14 55.02
N GLY A 304 -1.40 -0.18 55.16
CA GLY A 304 -2.56 -1.04 55.45
C GLY A 304 -3.50 -1.22 54.24
N GLN A 305 -3.05 -0.97 53.05
CA GLN A 305 -3.83 -1.07 51.83
C GLN A 305 -3.41 -2.31 51.02
N ASN A 306 -4.29 -2.76 50.13
CA ASN A 306 -3.98 -3.82 49.18
C ASN A 306 -3.02 -3.32 48.12
N TYR A 307 -1.99 -4.12 47.76
CA TYR A 307 -1.24 -3.91 46.55
C TYR A 307 -2.18 -4.08 45.35
N ASN A 308 -2.29 -3.06 44.49
CA ASN A 308 -3.11 -3.10 43.29
C ASN A 308 -2.32 -2.60 42.12
N THR A 309 -1.41 -3.42 41.62
CA THR A 309 -0.58 -3.11 40.47
C THR A 309 -1.18 -3.74 39.23
N ILE A 310 -1.54 -2.94 38.27
CA ILE A 310 -1.96 -3.42 36.95
C ILE A 310 -0.68 -3.59 36.13
N TRP A 311 -0.13 -4.79 36.16
CA TRP A 311 1.14 -5.11 35.50
C TRP A 311 1.13 -4.79 34.01
N LEU A 312 -0.02 -4.86 33.36
CA LEU A 312 -0.13 -4.52 31.95
C LEU A 312 0.22 -3.03 31.73
N ASP A 313 -0.31 -2.14 32.57
CA ASP A 313 -0.06 -0.70 32.46
C ASP A 313 1.39 -0.34 32.80
N GLU A 314 1.99 -1.06 33.77
CA GLU A 314 3.39 -0.86 34.18
C GLU A 314 4.38 -1.44 33.16
N MET A 315 4.01 -2.48 32.43
CA MET A 315 4.89 -3.17 31.48
C MET A 315 4.73 -2.68 30.05
N THR A 316 3.71 -1.88 29.74
CA THR A 316 3.44 -1.37 28.42
C THR A 316 3.56 0.14 28.37
N GLN A 317 4.03 0.64 27.24
CA GLN A 317 4.07 2.06 26.96
C GLN A 317 3.72 2.31 25.51
N THR A 318 3.26 3.52 25.20
CA THR A 318 3.06 3.94 23.83
C THR A 318 4.42 4.02 23.14
N GLY A 319 4.61 3.19 22.11
CA GLY A 319 5.80 3.22 21.26
C GLY A 319 5.72 4.34 20.23
N ILE A 320 6.85 4.95 19.92
CA ILE A 320 6.98 5.89 18.81
C ILE A 320 7.65 5.16 17.64
N VAL A 321 7.02 5.22 16.48
CA VAL A 321 7.55 4.68 15.23
C VAL A 321 7.99 5.85 14.36
N GLN A 322 9.25 5.85 13.95
CA GLN A 322 9.82 6.83 13.04
C GLN A 322 10.52 6.07 11.91
N GLU A 323 10.17 6.42 10.70
CA GLU A 323 10.74 5.82 9.50
C GLU A 323 11.13 6.94 8.53
N TYR A 324 12.36 6.91 8.08
CA TYR A 324 12.90 7.84 7.11
C TYR A 324 13.49 7.03 5.96
N ASP A 325 12.97 7.25 4.77
CA ASP A 325 13.40 6.56 3.57
C ASP A 325 13.88 7.59 2.55
N PHE A 326 15.07 7.37 2.03
CA PHE A 326 15.67 8.22 1.02
C PHE A 326 16.07 7.35 -0.16
N SER A 327 15.57 7.69 -1.34
CA SER A 327 15.95 7.00 -2.57
C SER A 327 16.40 7.99 -3.65
N PHE A 328 17.37 7.54 -4.43
CA PHE A 328 17.93 8.23 -5.58
C PHE A 328 17.99 7.27 -6.76
N SER A 329 17.42 7.68 -7.90
CA SER A 329 17.42 6.89 -9.12
C SER A 329 17.65 7.76 -10.34
#